data_8bf5479f24083a4242e55755f31af90f
#
_entry.id   8bf5479f24083a4242e55755f31af90f
#
_cell.length_a   1.000
_cell.length_b   1.000
_cell.length_c   1.000
_cell.angle_alpha   90.00
_cell.angle_beta   90.00
_cell.angle_gamma   90.00
#
_symmetry.space_group_name_H-M   'P 1'
#
loop_
_entity.id
_entity.type
_entity.pdbx_description
1 polymer ?
#
loop_
_entity_poly.entity_id
_entity_poly.type
_entity_poly.pdbx_seq_one_letter_code
_entity_poly.pdbx_strand_id
1 'polypeptide(L)'
;MRADQDEAATLLDGLDLDTLLKALVRGRGYEAALRDPPGRRSWSDEQPHSLSFGALDQRIERLAGLLATNRAQAGASVAIMAPLGPEAVISVLACLRAGLSPLMLPLHGNELELLRLIEASGAVMALGIGRVGPLRPLLILRNLAMRAFGTRFVGGFGHDIPDGVAPLDQLMASGATHPLPPLVERPALQVADARTLTGPQTISERELLGKALEISRVLKPMSSSRIVTTMVGGDLATLASGPGMAILTGVELLPMGLFSLGDLHACLEGGRTAHLVVPGAMEPALARSKLAGHKALASLVFVQRPGDTRAYPALDRPDLAIVDIAVRSAAEVEVVRR
;
A
#
# COMPACT_ATOMS: atom_id res chain seq x y z
N MET A 1 14.99 6.71 -23.22
CA MET A 1 13.91 7.29 -22.35
C MET A 1 12.54 7.27 -22.99
N ARG A 2 12.25 7.94 -24.17
CA ARG A 2 10.93 7.79 -24.84
C ARG A 2 10.66 6.36 -25.32
N ALA A 3 11.63 5.69 -25.98
CA ALA A 3 11.48 4.32 -26.45
C ALA A 3 11.19 3.33 -25.32
N ASP A 4 11.83 3.48 -24.15
CA ASP A 4 11.58 2.62 -22.99
C ASP A 4 10.19 2.85 -22.37
N GLN A 5 9.66 4.08 -22.48
CA GLN A 5 8.30 4.40 -22.03
C GLN A 5 7.25 3.80 -22.97
N ASP A 6 7.49 3.84 -24.27
CA ASP A 6 6.59 3.26 -25.29
C ASP A 6 6.58 1.72 -25.19
N GLU A 7 7.73 1.10 -24.93
CA GLU A 7 7.81 -0.35 -24.69
C GLU A 7 7.09 -0.75 -23.40
N ALA A 8 7.31 -0.01 -22.31
CA ALA A 8 6.59 -0.23 -21.05
C ALA A 8 5.08 -0.05 -21.21
N ALA A 9 4.66 0.94 -21.98
CA ALA A 9 3.26 1.18 -22.28
C ALA A 9 2.62 0.01 -23.03
N THR A 10 3.34 -0.58 -23.99
CA THR A 10 2.88 -1.76 -24.74
C THR A 10 2.80 -3.00 -23.87
N LEU A 11 3.78 -3.23 -22.99
CA LEU A 11 3.80 -4.36 -22.05
C LEU A 11 2.65 -4.33 -21.03
N LEU A 12 2.18 -3.16 -20.67
CA LEU A 12 1.12 -2.96 -19.68
C LEU A 12 -0.27 -2.77 -20.32
N ASP A 13 -0.37 -2.90 -21.64
CA ASP A 13 -1.66 -2.68 -22.32
C ASP A 13 -2.68 -3.75 -21.90
N GLY A 14 -3.83 -3.29 -21.42
CA GLY A 14 -4.90 -4.17 -20.92
C GLY A 14 -4.61 -4.82 -19.55
N LEU A 15 -3.47 -4.54 -18.91
CA LEU A 15 -3.15 -5.06 -17.58
C LEU A 15 -3.58 -4.07 -16.48
N ASP A 16 -4.11 -4.63 -15.42
CA ASP A 16 -4.43 -3.95 -14.17
C ASP A 16 -4.04 -4.86 -12.98
N LEU A 17 -4.09 -4.29 -11.77
CA LEU A 17 -3.71 -5.02 -10.55
C LEU A 17 -4.58 -6.26 -10.31
N ASP A 18 -5.87 -6.20 -10.62
CA ASP A 18 -6.80 -7.32 -10.44
C ASP A 18 -6.50 -8.47 -11.41
N THR A 19 -6.29 -8.15 -12.68
CA THR A 19 -5.93 -9.14 -13.71
C THR A 19 -4.60 -9.82 -13.39
N LEU A 20 -3.59 -9.06 -12.96
CA LEU A 20 -2.30 -9.59 -12.53
C LEU A 20 -2.44 -10.48 -11.30
N LEU A 21 -3.19 -10.04 -10.27
CA LEU A 21 -3.43 -10.85 -9.08
C LEU A 21 -4.14 -12.16 -9.42
N LYS A 22 -5.17 -12.14 -10.26
CA LYS A 22 -5.88 -13.34 -10.72
C LYS A 22 -4.98 -14.29 -11.50
N ALA A 23 -4.02 -13.76 -12.27
CA ALA A 23 -3.01 -14.58 -12.94
C ALA A 23 -2.09 -15.28 -11.93
N LEU A 24 -1.64 -14.56 -10.89
CA LEU A 24 -0.84 -15.13 -9.79
C LEU A 24 -1.63 -16.20 -9.02
N VAL A 25 -2.91 -15.98 -8.74
CA VAL A 25 -3.76 -16.97 -8.07
C VAL A 25 -3.85 -18.27 -8.88
N ARG A 26 -4.03 -18.18 -10.20
CA ARG A 26 -4.07 -19.37 -11.07
C ARG A 26 -2.76 -20.14 -11.10
N GLY A 27 -1.63 -19.44 -11.10
CA GLY A 27 -0.30 -20.08 -11.22
C GLY A 27 0.34 -20.40 -9.88
N ARG A 28 0.09 -19.60 -8.83
CA ARG A 28 0.84 -19.60 -7.58
C ARG A 28 -0.04 -19.34 -6.36
N GLY A 29 -1.31 -19.74 -6.38
CA GLY A 29 -2.32 -19.41 -5.38
C GLY A 29 -1.96 -19.78 -3.93
N TYR A 30 -1.13 -20.79 -3.71
CA TYR A 30 -0.69 -21.22 -2.37
C TYR A 30 0.57 -20.53 -1.87
N GLU A 31 1.27 -19.77 -2.73
CA GLU A 31 2.48 -19.07 -2.34
C GLU A 31 2.16 -17.81 -1.53
N ALA A 32 3.11 -17.42 -0.65
CA ALA A 32 2.95 -16.25 0.18
C ALA A 32 2.92 -14.96 -0.66
N ALA A 33 1.86 -14.17 -0.50
CA ALA A 33 1.67 -12.89 -1.18
C ALA A 33 1.94 -11.71 -0.25
N LEU A 34 1.46 -11.80 0.99
CA LEU A 34 1.46 -10.69 1.93
C LEU A 34 1.62 -11.21 3.35
N ARG A 35 2.58 -10.64 4.09
CA ARG A 35 2.87 -11.05 5.46
C ARG A 35 3.12 -9.85 6.35
N ASP A 36 2.50 -9.85 7.53
CA ASP A 36 2.82 -8.89 8.58
C ASP A 36 4.17 -9.17 9.25
N PRO A 37 4.85 -8.14 9.78
CA PRO A 37 6.03 -8.34 10.62
C PRO A 37 5.64 -8.96 11.96
N PRO A 38 6.57 -9.69 12.61
CA PRO A 38 6.34 -10.28 13.93
C PRO A 38 5.92 -9.25 15.00
N GLY A 39 6.45 -8.02 14.90
CA GLY A 39 6.18 -6.92 15.83
C GLY A 39 4.80 -6.26 15.69
N ARG A 40 3.92 -6.73 14.80
CA ARG A 40 2.61 -6.10 14.55
C ARG A 40 1.78 -5.86 15.81
N ARG A 41 1.74 -6.82 16.73
CA ARG A 41 0.96 -6.70 17.98
C ARG A 41 1.35 -5.52 18.86
N SER A 42 2.59 -5.04 18.75
CA SER A 42 3.06 -3.91 19.56
C SER A 42 2.35 -2.60 19.22
N TRP A 43 1.81 -2.48 18.00
CA TRP A 43 1.24 -1.23 17.52
C TRP A 43 -0.20 -1.33 16.99
N SER A 44 -0.73 -2.53 16.71
CA SER A 44 -2.08 -2.67 16.13
C SER A 44 -3.06 -3.51 16.95
N ASP A 45 -2.64 -4.17 18.03
CA ASP A 45 -3.41 -5.16 18.82
C ASP A 45 -3.80 -6.43 18.02
N GLU A 46 -3.53 -6.44 16.70
CA GLU A 46 -3.86 -7.56 15.82
C GLU A 46 -2.75 -8.61 15.75
N GLN A 47 -3.14 -9.87 15.54
CA GLN A 47 -2.18 -10.92 15.25
C GLN A 47 -1.54 -10.67 13.87
N PRO A 48 -0.24 -11.01 13.71
CA PRO A 48 0.38 -10.98 12.39
C PRO A 48 -0.35 -11.91 11.42
N HIS A 49 -0.69 -11.39 10.24
CA HIS A 49 -1.28 -12.15 9.15
C HIS A 49 -0.21 -12.70 8.21
N SER A 50 -0.51 -13.84 7.61
CA SER A 50 0.24 -14.38 6.48
C SER A 50 -0.78 -14.88 5.46
N LEU A 51 -0.85 -14.21 4.30
CA LEU A 51 -1.81 -14.49 3.25
C LEU A 51 -1.09 -15.05 2.02
N SER A 52 -1.58 -16.15 1.47
CA SER A 52 -1.22 -16.59 0.14
C SER A 52 -1.93 -15.72 -0.92
N PHE A 53 -1.53 -15.81 -2.20
CA PHE A 53 -2.23 -15.10 -3.29
C PHE A 53 -3.71 -15.47 -3.33
N GLY A 54 -4.06 -16.74 -3.14
CA GLY A 54 -5.46 -17.19 -3.10
C GLY A 54 -6.24 -16.64 -1.90
N ALA A 55 -5.61 -16.63 -0.71
CA ALA A 55 -6.24 -16.06 0.49
C ALA A 55 -6.41 -14.55 0.40
N LEU A 56 -5.44 -13.84 -0.19
CA LEU A 56 -5.52 -12.41 -0.46
C LEU A 56 -6.67 -12.11 -1.43
N ASP A 57 -6.74 -12.80 -2.56
CA ASP A 57 -7.79 -12.64 -3.56
C ASP A 57 -9.19 -12.89 -2.97
N GLN A 58 -9.35 -13.94 -2.16
CA GLN A 58 -10.61 -14.23 -1.50
C GLN A 58 -11.05 -13.12 -0.54
N ARG A 59 -10.12 -12.53 0.22
CA ARG A 59 -10.44 -11.39 1.11
C ARG A 59 -10.82 -10.15 0.30
N ILE A 60 -10.11 -9.87 -0.79
CA ILE A 60 -10.43 -8.77 -1.70
C ILE A 60 -11.82 -8.95 -2.30
N GLU A 61 -12.15 -10.16 -2.78
CA GLU A 61 -13.47 -10.47 -3.35
C GLU A 61 -14.61 -10.23 -2.35
N ARG A 62 -14.45 -10.71 -1.12
CA ARG A 62 -15.46 -10.53 -0.06
C ARG A 62 -15.66 -9.07 0.30
N LEU A 63 -14.56 -8.30 0.45
CA LEU A 63 -14.64 -6.88 0.76
C LEU A 63 -15.24 -6.10 -0.42
N ALA A 64 -14.82 -6.39 -1.65
CA ALA A 64 -15.37 -5.75 -2.84
C ALA A 64 -16.88 -5.96 -2.95
N GLY A 65 -17.36 -7.19 -2.75
CA GLY A 65 -18.78 -7.50 -2.71
C GLY A 65 -19.52 -6.73 -1.61
N LEU A 66 -18.94 -6.66 -0.40
CA LEU A 66 -19.51 -5.87 0.71
C LEU A 66 -19.59 -4.38 0.36
N LEU A 67 -18.55 -3.81 -0.23
CA LEU A 67 -18.54 -2.40 -0.66
C LEU A 67 -19.61 -2.13 -1.73
N ALA A 68 -19.79 -3.05 -2.67
CA ALA A 68 -20.81 -2.94 -3.73
C ALA A 68 -22.24 -2.87 -3.18
N THR A 69 -22.52 -3.50 -2.01
CA THR A 69 -23.87 -3.43 -1.39
C THR A 69 -24.27 -2.02 -0.97
N ASN A 70 -23.32 -1.12 -0.78
CA ASN A 70 -23.60 0.28 -0.41
C ASN A 70 -24.12 1.13 -1.59
N ARG A 71 -24.28 0.53 -2.78
CA ARG A 71 -24.82 1.18 -3.98
C ARG A 71 -24.18 2.53 -4.32
N ALA A 72 -22.88 2.65 -4.07
CA ALA A 72 -22.10 3.80 -4.47
C ALA A 72 -22.04 3.86 -6.01
N GLN A 73 -21.98 5.06 -6.55
CA GLN A 73 -21.76 5.25 -7.99
C GLN A 73 -20.38 4.75 -8.38
N ALA A 74 -20.22 4.29 -9.62
CA ALA A 74 -18.91 3.95 -10.17
C ALA A 74 -17.95 5.14 -10.04
N GLY A 75 -16.72 4.87 -9.65
CA GLY A 75 -15.71 5.89 -9.38
C GLY A 75 -15.88 6.65 -8.06
N ALA A 76 -16.92 6.37 -7.26
CA ALA A 76 -17.09 7.02 -5.95
C ALA A 76 -15.85 6.76 -5.06
N SER A 77 -15.45 7.78 -4.30
CA SER A 77 -14.25 7.70 -3.46
C SER A 77 -14.49 6.95 -2.15
N VAL A 78 -13.48 6.18 -1.73
CA VAL A 78 -13.41 5.48 -0.44
C VAL A 78 -12.15 5.91 0.29
N ALA A 79 -12.30 6.60 1.42
CA ALA A 79 -11.19 7.01 2.26
C ALA A 79 -10.67 5.83 3.08
N ILE A 80 -9.35 5.60 3.09
CA ILE A 80 -8.70 4.50 3.79
C ILE A 80 -7.69 5.07 4.78
N MET A 81 -7.87 4.82 6.07
CA MET A 81 -6.96 5.26 7.14
C MET A 81 -6.33 4.05 7.83
N ALA A 82 -5.29 3.53 7.22
CA ALA A 82 -4.48 2.42 7.73
C ALA A 82 -3.02 2.60 7.25
N PRO A 83 -2.01 2.13 7.99
CA PRO A 83 -0.66 2.02 7.46
C PRO A 83 -0.64 1.01 6.30
N LEU A 84 0.35 1.11 5.43
CA LEU A 84 0.54 0.08 4.41
C LEU A 84 0.72 -1.28 5.10
N GLY A 85 -0.27 -2.14 4.95
CA GLY A 85 -0.39 -3.45 5.59
C GLY A 85 -1.47 -4.26 4.90
N PRO A 86 -1.79 -5.48 5.38
CA PRO A 86 -2.82 -6.32 4.78
C PRO A 86 -4.16 -5.60 4.59
N GLU A 87 -4.62 -4.86 5.60
CA GLU A 87 -5.90 -4.15 5.54
C GLU A 87 -5.91 -3.05 4.49
N ALA A 88 -4.81 -2.28 4.39
CA ALA A 88 -4.69 -1.24 3.37
C ALA A 88 -4.64 -1.83 1.97
N VAL A 89 -3.82 -2.87 1.76
CA VAL A 89 -3.69 -3.55 0.46
C VAL A 89 -5.03 -4.17 0.04
N ILE A 90 -5.70 -4.89 0.95
CA ILE A 90 -7.02 -5.49 0.70
C ILE A 90 -8.03 -4.38 0.37
N SER A 91 -8.06 -3.28 1.13
CA SER A 91 -9.00 -2.18 0.91
C SER A 91 -8.79 -1.51 -0.46
N VAL A 92 -7.54 -1.19 -0.82
CA VAL A 92 -7.23 -0.58 -2.13
C VAL A 92 -7.68 -1.49 -3.27
N LEU A 93 -7.29 -2.77 -3.25
CA LEU A 93 -7.61 -3.70 -4.31
C LEU A 93 -9.12 -4.03 -4.36
N ALA A 94 -9.79 -4.10 -3.20
CA ALA A 94 -11.24 -4.31 -3.14
C ALA A 94 -12.02 -3.11 -3.71
N CYS A 95 -11.58 -1.88 -3.42
CA CYS A 95 -12.15 -0.68 -4.02
C CYS A 95 -12.03 -0.72 -5.55
N LEU A 96 -10.83 -0.97 -6.07
CA LEU A 96 -10.60 -1.04 -7.52
C LEU A 96 -11.47 -2.14 -8.16
N ARG A 97 -11.53 -3.33 -7.55
CA ARG A 97 -12.38 -4.45 -8.01
C ARG A 97 -13.88 -4.12 -7.98
N ALA A 98 -14.31 -3.32 -7.00
CA ALA A 98 -15.71 -2.86 -6.90
C ALA A 98 -16.04 -1.65 -7.78
N GLY A 99 -15.09 -1.15 -8.57
CA GLY A 99 -15.28 0.05 -9.39
C GLY A 99 -15.24 1.36 -8.60
N LEU A 100 -14.62 1.36 -7.42
CA LEU A 100 -14.51 2.50 -6.50
C LEU A 100 -13.10 3.07 -6.49
N SER A 101 -12.97 4.36 -6.21
CA SER A 101 -11.70 5.11 -6.18
C SER A 101 -11.12 5.14 -4.75
N PRO A 102 -10.06 4.37 -4.43
CA PRO A 102 -9.47 4.39 -3.09
C PRO A 102 -8.65 5.67 -2.88
N LEU A 103 -8.81 6.31 -1.70
CA LEU A 103 -7.99 7.40 -1.21
C LEU A 103 -7.31 6.98 0.09
N MET A 104 -5.99 6.82 0.07
CA MET A 104 -5.21 6.60 1.28
C MET A 104 -5.03 7.90 2.06
N LEU A 105 -5.60 7.98 3.26
CA LEU A 105 -5.45 9.11 4.15
C LEU A 105 -4.11 9.05 4.91
N PRO A 106 -3.42 10.19 5.11
CA PRO A 106 -2.23 10.24 5.93
C PRO A 106 -2.57 9.99 7.42
N LEU A 107 -1.77 9.17 8.10
CA LEU A 107 -2.00 8.83 9.52
C LEU A 107 -1.71 9.99 10.49
N HIS A 108 -0.95 11.00 10.06
CA HIS A 108 -0.48 12.11 10.91
C HIS A 108 -1.16 13.48 10.60
N GLY A 109 -2.18 13.48 9.75
CA GLY A 109 -2.99 14.69 9.52
C GLY A 109 -3.83 15.04 10.74
N ASN A 110 -4.03 16.34 11.00
CA ASN A 110 -5.02 16.75 11.99
C ASN A 110 -6.45 16.57 11.45
N GLU A 111 -7.46 16.56 12.33
CA GLU A 111 -8.84 16.28 11.92
C GLU A 111 -9.37 17.23 10.84
N LEU A 112 -8.99 18.51 10.87
CA LEU A 112 -9.45 19.49 9.87
C LEU A 112 -8.85 19.20 8.49
N GLU A 113 -7.59 18.81 8.44
CA GLU A 113 -6.89 18.45 7.21
C GLU A 113 -7.48 17.17 6.62
N LEU A 114 -7.71 16.15 7.46
CA LEU A 114 -8.33 14.90 7.04
C LEU A 114 -9.76 15.12 6.54
N LEU A 115 -10.55 15.99 7.23
CA LEU A 115 -11.89 16.35 6.79
C LEU A 115 -11.87 17.00 5.40
N ARG A 116 -10.97 17.94 5.17
CA ARG A 116 -10.80 18.59 3.86
C ARG A 116 -10.46 17.59 2.75
N LEU A 117 -9.60 16.61 3.04
CA LEU A 117 -9.28 15.54 2.08
C LEU A 117 -10.49 14.67 1.76
N ILE A 118 -11.28 14.27 2.77
CA ILE A 118 -12.51 13.49 2.61
C ILE A 118 -13.54 14.26 1.78
N GLU A 119 -13.76 15.53 2.09
CA GLU A 119 -14.71 16.40 1.37
C GLU A 119 -14.25 16.66 -0.07
N ALA A 120 -12.97 17.00 -0.27
CA ALA A 120 -12.42 17.26 -1.59
C ALA A 120 -12.39 16.02 -2.50
N SER A 121 -12.25 14.82 -1.92
CA SER A 121 -12.33 13.55 -2.66
C SER A 121 -13.78 13.11 -2.95
N GLY A 122 -14.76 13.69 -2.27
CA GLY A 122 -16.14 13.23 -2.31
C GLY A 122 -16.30 11.81 -1.73
N ALA A 123 -15.52 11.43 -0.71
CA ALA A 123 -15.55 10.08 -0.16
C ALA A 123 -16.91 9.74 0.45
N VAL A 124 -17.55 8.70 -0.09
CA VAL A 124 -18.84 8.20 0.37
C VAL A 124 -18.73 7.09 1.42
N MET A 125 -17.56 6.49 1.53
CA MET A 125 -17.21 5.45 2.50
C MET A 125 -15.85 5.73 3.11
N ALA A 126 -15.62 5.22 4.33
CA ALA A 126 -14.34 5.26 5.00
C ALA A 126 -14.00 3.91 5.61
N LEU A 127 -12.75 3.46 5.44
CA LEU A 127 -12.26 2.18 5.95
C LEU A 127 -11.01 2.42 6.81
N GLY A 128 -10.86 1.65 7.88
CA GLY A 128 -9.69 1.82 8.74
C GLY A 128 -9.43 0.63 9.66
N ILE A 129 -8.42 0.78 10.53
CA ILE A 129 -8.09 -0.18 11.59
C ILE A 129 -8.25 0.45 12.97
N GLY A 130 -8.44 -0.39 13.99
CA GLY A 130 -8.71 0.05 15.36
C GLY A 130 -7.59 0.89 15.96
N ARG A 131 -6.33 0.41 15.87
CA ARG A 131 -5.16 1.06 16.49
C ARG A 131 -3.93 1.07 15.59
N VAL A 132 -3.19 2.19 15.62
CA VAL A 132 -1.84 2.35 15.04
C VAL A 132 -0.97 3.10 16.06
N GLY A 133 -0.25 2.36 16.87
CA GLY A 133 0.47 2.97 18.01
C GLY A 133 -0.50 3.73 18.94
N PRO A 134 -0.30 5.03 19.16
CA PRO A 134 -1.20 5.85 19.95
C PRO A 134 -2.48 6.26 19.22
N LEU A 135 -2.50 6.17 17.88
CA LEU A 135 -3.64 6.61 17.07
C LEU A 135 -4.80 5.63 17.14
N ARG A 136 -6.01 6.15 16.97
CA ARG A 136 -7.27 5.40 16.86
C ARG A 136 -7.99 5.75 15.57
N PRO A 137 -7.53 5.22 14.40
CA PRO A 137 -8.05 5.59 13.09
C PRO A 137 -9.56 5.46 12.98
N LEU A 138 -10.18 4.38 13.52
CA LEU A 138 -11.62 4.20 13.46
C LEU A 138 -12.40 5.26 14.23
N LEU A 139 -11.91 5.72 15.38
CA LEU A 139 -12.55 6.81 16.12
C LEU A 139 -12.45 8.12 15.33
N ILE A 140 -11.30 8.38 14.72
CA ILE A 140 -11.08 9.56 13.88
C ILE A 140 -12.05 9.51 12.68
N LEU A 141 -12.08 8.41 11.93
CA LEU A 141 -12.96 8.25 10.77
C LEU A 141 -14.43 8.38 11.12
N ARG A 142 -14.88 7.77 12.23
CA ARG A 142 -16.25 7.92 12.71
C ARG A 142 -16.61 9.38 13.01
N ASN A 143 -15.72 10.10 13.70
CA ASN A 143 -15.94 11.51 14.00
C ASN A 143 -15.93 12.38 12.75
N LEU A 144 -15.06 12.08 11.79
CA LEU A 144 -15.02 12.78 10.50
C LEU A 144 -16.28 12.49 9.67
N ALA A 145 -16.77 11.26 9.65
CA ALA A 145 -18.00 10.89 8.94
C ALA A 145 -19.26 11.61 9.47
N MET A 146 -19.31 11.91 10.77
CA MET A 146 -20.39 12.73 11.35
C MET A 146 -20.37 14.18 10.85
N ARG A 147 -19.25 14.67 10.35
CA ARG A 147 -19.05 16.04 9.84
C ARG A 147 -19.05 16.09 8.30
N ALA A 148 -18.56 15.04 7.65
CA ALA A 148 -18.54 14.89 6.19
C ALA A 148 -19.88 14.28 5.72
N PHE A 149 -20.87 15.09 5.41
CA PHE A 149 -22.23 14.66 5.07
C PHE A 149 -22.33 13.68 3.90
N GLY A 150 -21.31 13.59 3.05
CA GLY A 150 -21.21 12.62 1.95
C GLY A 150 -20.89 11.20 2.40
N THR A 151 -20.18 11.04 3.53
CA THR A 151 -19.70 9.74 4.01
C THR A 151 -20.82 9.00 4.75
N ARG A 152 -21.30 7.90 4.16
CA ARG A 152 -22.49 7.16 4.64
C ARG A 152 -22.16 5.81 5.28
N PHE A 153 -20.90 5.35 5.16
CA PHE A 153 -20.45 4.07 5.68
C PHE A 153 -19.05 4.20 6.24
N VAL A 154 -18.86 3.68 7.45
CA VAL A 154 -17.53 3.53 8.06
C VAL A 154 -17.33 2.06 8.38
N GLY A 155 -16.28 1.45 7.84
CA GLY A 155 -15.91 0.06 8.07
C GLY A 155 -14.58 -0.06 8.79
N GLY A 156 -14.49 -1.00 9.72
CA GLY A 156 -13.30 -1.23 10.53
C GLY A 156 -12.82 -2.67 10.48
N PHE A 157 -11.50 -2.82 10.35
CA PHE A 157 -10.81 -4.09 10.58
C PHE A 157 -10.37 -4.21 12.04
N GLY A 158 -10.32 -5.45 12.52
CA GLY A 158 -9.86 -5.79 13.85
C GLY A 158 -10.96 -6.10 14.84
N HIS A 159 -10.57 -6.20 16.11
CA HIS A 159 -11.47 -6.68 17.17
C HIS A 159 -12.15 -5.56 17.95
N ASP A 160 -11.47 -4.42 18.13
CA ASP A 160 -11.97 -3.27 18.89
C ASP A 160 -12.67 -2.27 17.96
N ILE A 161 -13.88 -2.64 17.52
CA ILE A 161 -14.67 -1.85 16.59
C ILE A 161 -15.62 -0.92 17.38
N PRO A 162 -15.49 0.41 17.23
CA PRO A 162 -16.37 1.36 17.92
C PRO A 162 -17.82 1.27 17.44
N ASP A 163 -18.77 1.65 18.30
CA ASP A 163 -20.17 1.79 17.94
C ASP A 163 -20.34 2.71 16.72
N GLY A 164 -21.20 2.30 15.78
CA GLY A 164 -21.46 3.01 14.53
C GLY A 164 -20.46 2.71 13.41
N VAL A 165 -19.48 1.82 13.64
CA VAL A 165 -18.54 1.31 12.63
C VAL A 165 -18.87 -0.14 12.30
N ALA A 166 -18.93 -0.49 11.02
CA ALA A 166 -19.21 -1.84 10.57
C ALA A 166 -18.00 -2.77 10.77
N PRO A 167 -18.13 -3.94 11.41
CA PRO A 167 -17.04 -4.87 11.68
C PRO A 167 -16.69 -5.69 10.43
N LEU A 168 -15.74 -5.21 9.61
CA LEU A 168 -15.45 -5.79 8.30
C LEU A 168 -15.02 -7.25 8.35
N ASP A 169 -14.17 -7.65 9.32
CA ASP A 169 -13.70 -9.04 9.41
C ASP A 169 -14.86 -9.99 9.69
N GLN A 170 -15.81 -9.61 10.54
CA GLN A 170 -16.99 -10.41 10.83
C GLN A 170 -17.92 -10.50 9.62
N LEU A 171 -18.15 -9.37 8.94
CA LEU A 171 -18.99 -9.31 7.73
C LEU A 171 -18.38 -10.15 6.59
N MET A 172 -17.08 -10.06 6.38
CA MET A 172 -16.39 -10.91 5.40
C MET A 172 -16.40 -12.39 5.78
N ALA A 173 -16.33 -12.72 7.09
CA ALA A 173 -16.37 -14.11 7.57
C ALA A 173 -17.74 -14.74 7.45
N SER A 174 -18.83 -13.96 7.40
CA SER A 174 -20.21 -14.47 7.25
C SER A 174 -20.44 -15.26 5.96
N GLY A 175 -19.49 -15.20 5.02
CA GLY A 175 -19.52 -15.99 3.78
C GLY A 175 -20.49 -15.47 2.71
N ALA A 176 -21.22 -14.38 2.98
CA ALA A 176 -22.08 -13.77 1.99
C ALA A 176 -21.25 -13.24 0.82
N THR A 177 -21.44 -13.83 -0.36
CA THR A 177 -20.88 -13.32 -1.61
C THR A 177 -21.90 -12.41 -2.26
N HIS A 178 -21.48 -11.19 -2.55
CA HIS A 178 -22.30 -10.24 -3.26
C HIS A 178 -21.79 -10.08 -4.69
N PRO A 179 -22.67 -10.12 -5.72
CA PRO A 179 -22.24 -9.94 -7.09
C PRO A 179 -21.66 -8.54 -7.29
N LEU A 180 -20.55 -8.49 -7.99
CA LEU A 180 -19.93 -7.23 -8.37
C LEU A 180 -20.60 -6.67 -9.63
N PRO A 181 -20.83 -5.36 -9.71
CA PRO A 181 -21.30 -4.75 -10.93
C PRO A 181 -20.22 -4.88 -12.03
N PRO A 182 -20.62 -4.98 -13.31
CA PRO A 182 -19.65 -4.94 -14.39
C PRO A 182 -18.94 -3.59 -14.39
N LEU A 183 -17.60 -3.61 -14.48
CA LEU A 183 -16.82 -2.39 -14.59
C LEU A 183 -16.96 -1.82 -16.00
N VAL A 184 -17.54 -0.62 -16.10
CA VAL A 184 -17.63 0.15 -17.35
C VAL A 184 -16.33 0.88 -17.62
N GLU A 185 -15.78 1.48 -16.55
CA GLU A 185 -14.47 2.16 -16.58
C GLU A 185 -13.65 1.76 -15.35
N ARG A 186 -12.33 1.82 -15.49
CA ARG A 186 -11.42 1.58 -14.38
C ARG A 186 -11.36 2.81 -13.48
N PRO A 187 -11.59 2.69 -12.17
CA PRO A 187 -11.48 3.81 -11.27
C PRO A 187 -10.02 4.24 -11.13
N ALA A 188 -9.78 5.53 -10.98
CA ALA A 188 -8.47 6.06 -10.63
C ALA A 188 -8.22 5.90 -9.13
N LEU A 189 -6.96 5.68 -8.73
CA LEU A 189 -6.55 5.82 -7.35
C LEU A 189 -6.41 7.29 -7.00
N GLN A 190 -6.77 7.65 -5.78
CA GLN A 190 -6.53 8.97 -5.23
C GLN A 190 -5.38 8.92 -4.25
N VAL A 191 -4.44 9.81 -4.40
CA VAL A 191 -3.25 9.93 -3.55
C VAL A 191 -3.20 11.33 -2.95
N ALA A 192 -2.77 11.44 -1.71
CA ALA A 192 -2.62 12.71 -1.03
C ALA A 192 -1.19 12.88 -0.52
N ASP A 193 -0.65 14.09 -0.66
CA ASP A 193 0.63 14.41 -0.05
C ASP A 193 0.43 14.65 1.45
N ALA A 194 1.03 13.79 2.23
CA ALA A 194 1.00 13.86 3.69
C ALA A 194 1.63 15.13 4.25
N ARG A 195 2.46 15.84 3.49
CA ARG A 195 3.15 17.07 3.93
C ARG A 195 2.43 18.34 3.51
N THR A 196 1.88 18.37 2.31
CA THR A 196 1.30 19.59 1.74
C THR A 196 -0.21 19.66 1.88
N LEU A 197 -0.87 18.49 2.01
CA LEU A 197 -2.33 18.36 2.13
C LEU A 197 -3.11 19.22 1.09
N THR A 198 -2.52 19.35 -0.11
CA THR A 198 -3.05 20.18 -1.20
C THR A 198 -4.32 19.66 -1.85
N GLY A 199 -4.89 18.59 -1.30
CA GLY A 199 -6.01 17.86 -1.86
C GLY A 199 -5.57 16.58 -2.57
N PRO A 200 -6.52 15.69 -2.88
CA PRO A 200 -6.21 14.44 -3.55
C PRO A 200 -5.84 14.68 -5.03
N GLN A 201 -4.81 13.95 -5.46
CA GLN A 201 -4.41 13.83 -6.86
C GLN A 201 -4.82 12.45 -7.36
N THR A 202 -5.13 12.32 -8.63
CA THR A 202 -5.53 11.04 -9.23
C THR A 202 -4.37 10.42 -10.00
N ILE A 203 -4.23 9.11 -9.90
CA ILE A 203 -3.32 8.29 -10.70
C ILE A 203 -4.09 7.10 -11.27
N SER A 204 -3.77 6.70 -12.47
CA SER A 204 -4.30 5.46 -13.06
C SER A 204 -3.53 4.24 -12.54
N GLU A 205 -4.16 3.05 -12.60
CA GLU A 205 -3.43 1.79 -12.34
C GLU A 205 -2.27 1.61 -13.33
N ARG A 206 -2.40 2.11 -14.56
CA ARG A 206 -1.34 2.06 -15.57
C ARG A 206 -0.12 2.88 -15.15
N GLU A 207 -0.30 4.08 -14.61
CA GLU A 207 0.81 4.90 -14.08
C GLU A 207 1.48 4.22 -12.89
N LEU A 208 0.69 3.65 -11.99
CA LEU A 208 1.21 2.90 -10.84
C LEU A 208 2.03 1.69 -11.32
N LEU A 209 1.50 0.87 -12.21
CA LEU A 209 2.19 -0.31 -12.76
C LEU A 209 3.39 0.08 -13.61
N GLY A 210 3.35 1.20 -14.33
CA GLY A 210 4.48 1.76 -15.06
C GLY A 210 5.65 2.06 -14.15
N LYS A 211 5.40 2.71 -13.00
CA LYS A 211 6.44 2.97 -12.00
C LYS A 211 6.92 1.71 -11.30
N ALA A 212 6.03 0.78 -10.99
CA ALA A 212 6.40 -0.53 -10.45
C ALA A 212 7.32 -1.31 -11.41
N LEU A 213 7.02 -1.28 -12.72
CA LEU A 213 7.85 -1.90 -13.75
C LEU A 213 9.23 -1.24 -13.85
N GLU A 214 9.29 0.09 -13.84
CA GLU A 214 10.54 0.86 -13.87
C GLU A 214 11.46 0.47 -12.70
N ILE A 215 10.91 0.39 -11.48
CA ILE A 215 11.63 -0.04 -10.29
C ILE A 215 12.06 -1.51 -10.44
N SER A 216 11.17 -2.39 -10.86
CA SER A 216 11.44 -3.83 -10.97
C SER A 216 12.51 -4.17 -12.00
N ARG A 217 12.62 -3.41 -13.09
CA ARG A 217 13.68 -3.55 -14.10
C ARG A 217 15.09 -3.33 -13.52
N VAL A 218 15.21 -2.45 -12.53
CA VAL A 218 16.49 -2.19 -11.84
C VAL A 218 16.76 -3.26 -10.79
N LEU A 219 15.76 -3.60 -9.97
CA LEU A 219 15.92 -4.52 -8.84
C LEU A 219 15.95 -5.99 -9.26
N LYS A 220 15.30 -6.34 -10.37
CA LYS A 220 15.17 -7.71 -10.91
C LYS A 220 14.76 -8.73 -9.84
N PRO A 221 13.65 -8.51 -9.12
CA PRO A 221 13.24 -9.39 -8.05
C PRO A 221 12.90 -10.77 -8.62
N MET A 222 13.42 -11.81 -7.97
CA MET A 222 13.10 -13.20 -8.29
C MET A 222 11.84 -13.61 -7.52
N SER A 223 11.09 -14.57 -8.02
CA SER A 223 9.87 -15.09 -7.37
C SER A 223 10.09 -15.62 -5.95
N SER A 224 11.31 -16.04 -5.61
CA SER A 224 11.70 -16.50 -4.27
C SER A 224 12.11 -15.35 -3.34
N SER A 225 12.23 -14.11 -3.84
CA SER A 225 12.58 -12.95 -3.03
C SER A 225 11.34 -12.36 -2.32
N ARG A 226 11.56 -11.32 -1.52
CA ARG A 226 10.49 -10.54 -0.88
C ARG A 226 10.79 -9.05 -0.96
N ILE A 227 9.72 -8.25 -0.95
CA ILE A 227 9.80 -6.81 -0.77
C ILE A 227 9.52 -6.53 0.71
N VAL A 228 10.47 -5.92 1.40
CA VAL A 228 10.29 -5.42 2.77
C VAL A 228 10.15 -3.90 2.67
N THR A 229 9.03 -3.34 3.11
CA THR A 229 8.80 -1.90 3.04
C THR A 229 8.48 -1.30 4.39
N THR A 230 9.14 -0.21 4.73
CA THR A 230 8.84 0.60 5.92
C THR A 230 8.00 1.83 5.57
N MET A 231 7.55 1.92 4.33
CA MET A 231 6.66 2.99 3.88
C MET A 231 5.26 2.80 4.46
N VAL A 232 4.66 3.87 4.94
CA VAL A 232 3.34 3.84 5.59
C VAL A 232 2.29 4.69 4.87
N GLY A 233 2.71 5.47 3.88
CA GLY A 233 1.83 6.38 3.14
C GLY A 233 1.06 5.69 2.02
N GLY A 234 0.25 6.49 1.30
CA GLY A 234 -0.53 6.06 0.14
C GLY A 234 -0.22 6.87 -1.12
N ASP A 235 0.98 7.46 -1.21
CA ASP A 235 1.44 8.14 -2.42
C ASP A 235 1.92 7.15 -3.51
N LEU A 236 2.09 7.64 -4.72
CA LEU A 236 2.52 6.82 -5.86
C LEU A 236 3.83 6.08 -5.58
N ALA A 237 4.81 6.72 -4.91
CA ALA A 237 6.08 6.09 -4.56
C ALA A 237 5.88 4.84 -3.69
N THR A 238 5.06 4.97 -2.65
CA THR A 238 4.74 3.89 -1.71
C THR A 238 3.96 2.76 -2.38
N LEU A 239 2.92 3.11 -3.14
CA LEU A 239 2.06 2.11 -3.80
C LEU A 239 2.80 1.37 -4.93
N ALA A 240 3.62 2.06 -5.72
CA ALA A 240 4.38 1.45 -6.80
C ALA A 240 5.52 0.57 -6.31
N SER A 241 6.31 1.02 -5.30
CA SER A 241 7.45 0.27 -4.77
C SER A 241 7.06 -0.85 -3.79
N GLY A 242 5.83 -0.84 -3.28
CA GLY A 242 5.26 -1.86 -2.40
C GLY A 242 4.31 -2.79 -3.14
N PRO A 243 2.98 -2.62 -2.98
CA PRO A 243 1.99 -3.55 -3.54
C PRO A 243 2.01 -3.63 -5.06
N GLY A 244 2.24 -2.54 -5.78
CA GLY A 244 2.32 -2.53 -7.24
C GLY A 244 3.44 -3.44 -7.74
N MET A 245 4.67 -3.29 -7.21
CA MET A 245 5.80 -4.12 -7.57
C MET A 245 5.60 -5.59 -7.13
N ALA A 246 5.03 -5.82 -5.94
CA ALA A 246 4.77 -7.17 -5.44
C ALA A 246 3.79 -7.94 -6.34
N ILE A 247 2.70 -7.32 -6.76
CA ILE A 247 1.72 -7.94 -7.67
C ILE A 247 2.30 -8.09 -9.07
N LEU A 248 3.00 -7.09 -9.60
CA LEU A 248 3.60 -7.16 -10.94
C LEU A 248 4.61 -8.29 -11.06
N THR A 249 5.41 -8.53 -10.04
CA THR A 249 6.51 -9.53 -10.06
C THR A 249 6.17 -10.85 -9.38
N GLY A 250 5.03 -10.92 -8.67
CA GLY A 250 4.59 -12.11 -7.95
C GLY A 250 5.49 -12.44 -6.75
N VAL A 251 6.09 -11.46 -6.10
CA VAL A 251 6.91 -11.67 -4.89
C VAL A 251 6.13 -11.35 -3.62
N GLU A 252 6.56 -11.94 -2.50
CA GLU A 252 5.96 -11.67 -1.18
C GLU A 252 6.20 -10.22 -0.77
N LEU A 253 5.14 -9.52 -0.35
CA LEU A 253 5.21 -8.20 0.27
C LEU A 253 5.19 -8.33 1.80
N LEU A 254 6.13 -7.66 2.46
CA LEU A 254 6.23 -7.58 3.91
C LEU A 254 6.26 -6.11 4.34
N PRO A 255 5.08 -5.52 4.57
CA PRO A 255 4.97 -4.13 5.04
C PRO A 255 5.20 -4.08 6.55
N MET A 256 6.16 -3.25 6.99
CA MET A 256 6.57 -3.19 8.40
C MET A 256 5.60 -2.40 9.29
N GLY A 257 4.84 -1.45 8.72
CA GLY A 257 4.03 -0.53 9.52
C GLY A 257 4.88 0.30 10.47
N LEU A 258 4.53 0.31 11.75
CA LEU A 258 5.42 0.84 12.80
C LEU A 258 6.38 -0.25 13.24
N PHE A 259 7.68 0.03 13.26
CA PHE A 259 8.71 -0.98 13.47
C PHE A 259 9.90 -0.41 14.28
N SER A 260 10.68 -1.32 14.84
CA SER A 260 12.02 -1.04 15.35
C SER A 260 13.08 -1.53 14.36
N LEU A 261 14.32 -1.07 14.50
CA LEU A 261 15.44 -1.64 13.72
C LEU A 261 15.66 -3.12 14.01
N GLY A 262 15.34 -3.58 15.22
CA GLY A 262 15.36 -5.00 15.58
C GLY A 262 14.33 -5.83 14.81
N ASP A 263 13.10 -5.33 14.65
CA ASP A 263 12.05 -5.98 13.85
C ASP A 263 12.48 -6.08 12.38
N LEU A 264 13.07 -5.01 11.85
CA LEU A 264 13.57 -4.99 10.47
C LEU A 264 14.70 -6.00 10.27
N HIS A 265 15.62 -6.11 11.24
CA HIS A 265 16.68 -7.12 11.21
C HIS A 265 16.10 -8.53 11.23
N ALA A 266 15.18 -8.83 12.14
CA ALA A 266 14.51 -10.12 12.24
C ALA A 266 13.79 -10.52 10.93
N CYS A 267 13.22 -9.55 10.21
CA CYS A 267 12.60 -9.81 8.91
C CYS A 267 13.62 -10.23 7.84
N LEU A 268 14.89 -9.86 7.95
CA LEU A 268 15.96 -10.25 7.03
C LEU A 268 16.58 -11.62 7.37
N GLU A 269 16.48 -12.08 8.62
CA GLU A 269 17.09 -13.34 9.09
C GLU A 269 16.48 -14.60 8.45
N GLY A 270 15.30 -14.54 7.87
CA GLY A 270 14.59 -15.68 7.29
C GLY A 270 15.22 -16.31 6.04
N GLY A 271 16.45 -15.95 5.66
CA GLY A 271 17.24 -16.55 4.57
C GLY A 271 16.73 -16.28 3.15
N ARG A 272 15.61 -15.58 2.98
CA ARG A 272 15.09 -15.16 1.67
C ARG A 272 15.75 -13.85 1.23
N THR A 273 16.06 -13.76 -0.04
CA THR A 273 16.53 -12.51 -0.67
C THR A 273 15.50 -11.42 -0.47
N ALA A 274 15.94 -10.24 0.01
CA ALA A 274 15.07 -9.12 0.32
C ALA A 274 15.44 -7.86 -0.46
N HIS A 275 14.41 -7.18 -0.95
CA HIS A 275 14.48 -5.85 -1.53
C HIS A 275 13.87 -4.88 -0.51
N LEU A 276 14.68 -4.01 0.06
CA LEU A 276 14.26 -3.14 1.16
C LEU A 276 13.89 -1.75 0.64
N VAL A 277 12.67 -1.32 0.91
CA VAL A 277 12.13 0.00 0.55
C VAL A 277 11.96 0.84 1.81
N VAL A 278 12.64 1.98 1.88
CA VAL A 278 12.64 2.85 3.06
C VAL A 278 12.52 4.34 2.69
N PRO A 279 12.05 5.20 3.61
CA PRO A 279 12.18 6.64 3.45
C PRO A 279 13.65 7.06 3.31
N GLY A 280 13.93 8.04 2.46
CA GLY A 280 15.27 8.61 2.26
C GLY A 280 15.91 9.10 3.56
N ALA A 281 15.11 9.64 4.47
CA ALA A 281 15.54 10.07 5.80
C ALA A 281 16.17 8.94 6.65
N MET A 282 15.92 7.66 6.33
CA MET A 282 16.53 6.52 7.02
C MET A 282 17.95 6.17 6.52
N GLU A 283 18.38 6.71 5.40
CA GLU A 283 19.68 6.39 4.83
C GLU A 283 20.85 6.56 5.81
N PRO A 284 20.97 7.66 6.58
CA PRO A 284 22.05 7.83 7.55
C PRO A 284 22.04 6.77 8.68
N ALA A 285 20.86 6.33 9.10
CA ALA A 285 20.71 5.32 10.13
C ALA A 285 21.10 3.92 9.59
N LEU A 286 20.67 3.61 8.37
CA LEU A 286 21.01 2.35 7.70
C LEU A 286 22.51 2.25 7.43
N ALA A 287 23.14 3.31 6.94
CA ALA A 287 24.58 3.33 6.67
C ALA A 287 25.44 3.03 7.91
N ARG A 288 24.95 3.41 9.10
CA ARG A 288 25.62 3.12 10.38
C ARG A 288 25.21 1.78 11.01
N SER A 289 24.21 1.11 10.45
CA SER A 289 23.67 -0.14 11.00
C SER A 289 24.30 -1.36 10.35
N LYS A 290 24.20 -2.52 11.02
CA LYS A 290 24.57 -3.81 10.44
C LYS A 290 23.63 -4.26 9.32
N LEU A 291 22.46 -3.62 9.19
CA LEU A 291 21.44 -3.96 8.19
C LEU A 291 21.98 -3.79 6.76
N ALA A 292 22.71 -2.72 6.50
CA ALA A 292 23.33 -2.49 5.19
C ALA A 292 24.27 -3.62 4.75
N GLY A 293 24.89 -4.33 5.71
CA GLY A 293 25.77 -5.49 5.49
C GLY A 293 25.06 -6.84 5.48
N HIS A 294 23.73 -6.89 5.62
CA HIS A 294 23.02 -8.16 5.77
C HIS A 294 23.03 -8.98 4.46
N LYS A 295 23.38 -10.27 4.54
CA LYS A 295 23.55 -11.16 3.36
C LYS A 295 22.28 -11.38 2.55
N ALA A 296 21.10 -11.31 3.20
CA ALA A 296 19.83 -11.46 2.52
C ALA A 296 19.43 -10.20 1.71
N LEU A 297 20.07 -9.06 1.95
CA LEU A 297 19.74 -7.81 1.29
C LEU A 297 20.33 -7.78 -0.13
N ALA A 298 19.47 -7.76 -1.15
CA ALA A 298 19.88 -7.66 -2.56
C ALA A 298 19.76 -6.26 -3.12
N SER A 299 18.90 -5.42 -2.55
CA SER A 299 18.73 -4.04 -3.00
C SER A 299 18.18 -3.13 -1.92
N LEU A 300 18.44 -1.83 -2.09
CA LEU A 300 17.90 -0.73 -1.29
C LEU A 300 17.18 0.25 -2.20
N VAL A 301 15.96 0.59 -1.83
CA VAL A 301 15.17 1.64 -2.49
C VAL A 301 14.92 2.73 -1.47
N PHE A 302 15.43 3.92 -1.75
CA PHE A 302 15.21 5.11 -0.94
C PHE A 302 14.13 5.98 -1.55
N VAL A 303 13.02 6.16 -0.86
CA VAL A 303 11.97 7.11 -1.26
C VAL A 303 12.36 8.49 -0.75
N GLN A 304 12.97 9.29 -1.63
CA GLN A 304 13.50 10.62 -1.33
C GLN A 304 12.40 11.67 -1.42
N ARG A 305 12.16 12.38 -0.34
CA ARG A 305 11.24 13.52 -0.29
C ARG A 305 12.00 14.84 -0.15
N PRO A 306 11.41 15.98 -0.55
CA PRO A 306 12.03 17.28 -0.31
C PRO A 306 12.41 17.45 1.17
N GLY A 307 13.67 17.82 1.41
CA GLY A 307 14.21 17.99 2.77
C GLY A 307 14.80 16.73 3.40
N ASP A 308 14.75 15.56 2.75
CA ASP A 308 15.46 14.37 3.23
C ASP A 308 16.97 14.57 3.09
N THR A 309 17.71 14.21 4.14
CA THR A 309 19.17 14.33 4.18
C THR A 309 19.79 13.00 3.76
N ARG A 310 20.67 13.04 2.76
CA ARG A 310 21.46 11.86 2.36
C ARG A 310 22.56 11.55 3.37
N ALA A 311 22.96 10.28 3.44
CA ALA A 311 24.09 9.86 4.25
C ALA A 311 25.38 10.49 3.69
N TYR A 312 26.32 10.85 4.63
CA TYR A 312 27.67 11.23 4.26
C TYR A 312 28.67 10.50 5.19
N PRO A 313 29.61 9.71 4.66
CA PRO A 313 29.70 9.35 3.24
C PRO A 313 28.46 8.59 2.76
N ALA A 314 28.16 8.67 1.46
CA ALA A 314 27.08 7.91 0.85
C ALA A 314 27.26 6.41 1.12
N LEU A 315 26.13 5.69 1.20
CA LEU A 315 26.18 4.23 1.31
C LEU A 315 26.80 3.64 0.04
N ASP A 316 28.06 3.22 0.15
CA ASP A 316 28.82 2.60 -0.94
C ASP A 316 28.81 1.07 -0.77
N ARG A 317 27.96 0.41 -1.55
CA ARG A 317 27.79 -1.04 -1.58
C ARG A 317 27.66 -1.48 -3.03
N PRO A 318 28.77 -1.72 -3.74
CA PRO A 318 28.78 -2.06 -5.17
C PRO A 318 28.09 -3.41 -5.47
N ASP A 319 27.91 -4.24 -4.46
CA ASP A 319 27.18 -5.52 -4.53
C ASP A 319 25.66 -5.37 -4.38
N LEU A 320 25.16 -4.17 -4.04
CA LEU A 320 23.74 -3.88 -3.90
C LEU A 320 23.23 -2.99 -5.04
N ALA A 321 22.05 -3.33 -5.57
CA ALA A 321 21.33 -2.39 -6.41
C ALA A 321 20.71 -1.29 -5.52
N ILE A 322 21.16 -0.05 -5.68
CA ILE A 322 20.58 1.09 -4.95
C ILE A 322 19.79 1.96 -5.92
N VAL A 323 18.56 2.28 -5.53
CA VAL A 323 17.62 3.07 -6.31
C VAL A 323 17.08 4.20 -5.45
N ASP A 324 17.04 5.40 -5.99
CA ASP A 324 16.29 6.52 -5.43
C ASP A 324 14.96 6.67 -6.16
N ILE A 325 13.87 6.85 -5.41
CA ILE A 325 12.58 7.32 -5.93
C ILE A 325 12.42 8.75 -5.45
N ALA A 326 12.71 9.71 -6.33
CA ALA A 326 12.55 11.12 -6.02
C ALA A 326 11.07 11.50 -6.14
N VAL A 327 10.46 11.85 -5.01
CA VAL A 327 9.05 12.28 -4.94
C VAL A 327 8.96 13.76 -5.29
N ARG A 328 8.23 14.10 -6.35
CA ARG A 328 7.92 15.48 -6.77
C ARG A 328 6.58 15.93 -6.19
N SER A 329 5.59 15.04 -6.24
CA SER A 329 4.27 15.21 -5.62
C SER A 329 3.71 13.84 -5.19
N ALA A 330 2.50 13.79 -4.63
CA ALA A 330 1.86 12.51 -4.29
C ALA A 330 1.64 11.60 -5.51
N ALA A 331 1.45 12.19 -6.69
CA ALA A 331 1.21 11.49 -7.96
C ALA A 331 2.40 11.50 -8.93
N GLU A 332 3.53 12.13 -8.58
CA GLU A 332 4.66 12.27 -9.49
C GLU A 332 5.98 11.84 -8.84
N VAL A 333 6.62 10.86 -9.45
CA VAL A 333 7.89 10.32 -8.98
C VAL A 333 8.86 10.07 -10.13
N GLU A 334 10.14 10.17 -9.82
CA GLU A 334 11.24 9.86 -10.73
C GLU A 334 12.10 8.76 -10.12
N VAL A 335 12.40 7.72 -10.90
CA VAL A 335 13.24 6.59 -10.48
C VAL A 335 14.66 6.79 -10.98
N VAL A 336 15.63 6.81 -10.07
CA VAL A 336 17.03 7.06 -10.38
C VAL A 336 17.87 5.93 -9.81
N ARG A 337 18.64 5.25 -10.66
CA ARG A 337 19.64 4.27 -10.22
C ARG A 337 20.91 5.01 -9.75
N ARG A 338 21.45 4.63 -8.59
CA ARG A 338 22.76 5.11 -8.13
C ARG A 338 23.91 4.30 -8.74
#